data_43ba805d6937e8be5c7c233442a76fe6
#
_entry.id   43ba805d6937e8be5c7c233442a76fe6
#
_cell.length_a   1.000
_cell.length_b   1.000
_cell.length_c   1.000
_cell.angle_alpha   90.00
_cell.angle_beta   90.00
_cell.angle_gamma   90.00
#
_symmetry.space_group_name_H-M   'P 1'
#
loop_
_entity.id
_entity.type
_entity.pdbx_description
1 polymer ?
#
loop_
_entity_poly.entity_id
_entity_poly.type
_entity_poly.pdbx_seq_one_letter_code
_entity_poly.pdbx_strand_id
1 'polypeptide(L)'
;MEKYMFLFLGGDPSHLSPEKQQAHMQKWFDWVEKMKNEKRYVAGEALMPGGKTVTGPKKVVTDGPYAESKEVVGGFFVILAKDIDEATKLAKDCPDYDLNGIVEVREVVKFE
;
A
#
# COMPACT_ATOMS: atom_id res chain seq x y z
N MET A 1 15.62 13.96 -3.33
CA MET A 1 15.21 12.56 -3.16
C MET A 1 14.27 12.15 -4.27
N GLU A 2 14.23 10.86 -4.57
CA GLU A 2 13.38 10.32 -5.62
C GLU A 2 12.06 9.84 -5.04
N LYS A 3 11.03 9.73 -5.92
CA LYS A 3 9.73 9.20 -5.51
C LYS A 3 9.69 7.68 -5.67
N TYR A 4 9.14 7.01 -4.68
CA TYR A 4 8.87 5.58 -4.70
C TYR A 4 7.41 5.36 -4.31
N MET A 5 6.83 4.32 -4.85
CA MET A 5 5.46 3.94 -4.49
C MET A 5 5.50 2.62 -3.74
N PHE A 6 4.80 2.56 -2.62
CA PHE A 6 4.52 1.32 -1.91
C PHE A 6 3.13 0.87 -2.32
N LEU A 7 3.04 -0.34 -2.85
CA LEU A 7 1.76 -0.98 -3.14
C LEU A 7 1.52 -2.01 -2.04
N PHE A 8 0.38 -1.91 -1.37
CA PHE A 8 0.03 -2.78 -0.26
C PHE A 8 -0.92 -3.86 -0.74
N LEU A 9 -0.53 -5.13 -0.56
CA LEU A 9 -1.29 -6.29 -1.01
C LEU A 9 -1.53 -7.22 0.17
N GLY A 10 -2.67 -7.88 0.21
CA GLY A 10 -3.01 -8.76 1.32
C GLY A 10 -3.26 -7.98 2.61
N GLY A 11 -2.90 -8.58 3.74
CA GLY A 11 -2.96 -7.91 5.02
C GLY A 11 -4.36 -7.58 5.48
N ASP A 12 -5.27 -8.55 5.43
CA ASP A 12 -6.67 -8.34 5.80
C ASP A 12 -6.86 -8.44 7.33
N PRO A 13 -7.21 -7.32 8.00
CA PRO A 13 -7.45 -7.32 9.44
C PRO A 13 -8.87 -7.70 9.84
N SER A 14 -9.74 -8.05 8.89
CA SER A 14 -11.17 -8.25 9.16
C SER A 14 -11.47 -9.34 10.20
N HIS A 15 -10.57 -10.32 10.34
CA HIS A 15 -10.74 -11.41 11.32
C HIS A 15 -10.28 -11.04 12.73
N LEU A 16 -9.68 -9.89 12.90
CA LEU A 16 -9.24 -9.43 14.23
C LEU A 16 -10.43 -8.88 15.03
N SER A 17 -10.33 -8.95 16.35
CA SER A 17 -11.32 -8.31 17.23
C SER A 17 -11.33 -6.80 16.98
N PRO A 18 -12.43 -6.09 17.31
CA PRO A 18 -12.49 -4.64 17.14
C PRO A 18 -11.33 -3.91 17.84
N GLU A 19 -10.95 -4.37 19.02
CA GLU A 19 -9.83 -3.76 19.76
C GLU A 19 -8.50 -3.95 19.02
N LYS A 20 -8.27 -5.13 18.46
CA LYS A 20 -7.05 -5.41 17.69
C LYS A 20 -7.04 -4.68 16.38
N GLN A 21 -8.20 -4.53 15.72
CA GLN A 21 -8.31 -3.73 14.49
C GLN A 21 -7.95 -2.27 14.76
N GLN A 22 -8.44 -1.71 15.88
CA GLN A 22 -8.13 -0.35 16.28
C GLN A 22 -6.64 -0.17 16.58
N ALA A 23 -6.05 -1.11 17.30
CA ALA A 23 -4.61 -1.09 17.60
C ALA A 23 -3.79 -1.19 16.33
N HIS A 24 -4.22 -2.00 15.36
CA HIS A 24 -3.56 -2.15 14.07
C HIS A 24 -3.62 -0.85 13.26
N MET A 25 -4.79 -0.20 13.23
CA MET A 25 -4.97 1.08 12.58
C MET A 25 -4.06 2.15 13.19
N GLN A 26 -3.89 2.12 14.51
CA GLN A 26 -3.01 3.07 15.19
C GLN A 26 -1.55 2.92 14.73
N LYS A 27 -1.11 1.68 14.48
CA LYS A 27 0.24 1.44 13.95
C LYS A 27 0.43 2.09 12.58
N TRP A 28 -0.61 2.06 11.73
CA TRP A 28 -0.57 2.73 10.43
C TRP A 28 -0.45 4.23 10.59
N PHE A 29 -1.25 4.82 11.47
CA PHE A 29 -1.19 6.26 11.73
C PHE A 29 0.19 6.66 12.27
N ASP A 30 0.76 5.86 13.16
CA ASP A 30 2.09 6.13 13.72
C ASP A 30 3.17 6.09 12.63
N TRP A 31 3.07 5.13 11.72
CA TRP A 31 4.03 5.00 10.62
C TRP A 31 3.94 6.20 9.67
N VAL A 32 2.72 6.59 9.30
CA VAL A 32 2.52 7.76 8.44
C VAL A 32 3.04 9.03 9.12
N GLU A 33 2.77 9.19 10.41
CA GLU A 33 3.23 10.35 11.17
C GLU A 33 4.75 10.42 11.20
N LYS A 34 5.40 9.29 11.41
CA LYS A 34 6.86 9.21 11.39
C LYS A 34 7.41 9.64 10.04
N MET A 35 6.82 9.15 8.95
CA MET A 35 7.27 9.51 7.61
C MET A 35 7.01 10.98 7.27
N LYS A 36 5.92 11.53 7.79
CA LYS A 36 5.63 12.97 7.63
C LYS A 36 6.67 13.82 8.38
N ASN A 37 7.01 13.41 9.60
CA ASN A 37 8.01 14.11 10.41
C ASN A 37 9.38 14.08 9.75
N GLU A 38 9.69 13.02 9.02
CA GLU A 38 10.94 12.88 8.26
C GLU A 38 10.85 13.53 6.87
N LYS A 39 9.74 14.16 6.55
CA LYS A 39 9.46 14.81 5.26
C LYS A 39 9.55 13.85 4.07
N ARG A 40 9.13 12.61 4.29
CA ARG A 40 9.15 11.56 3.26
C ARG A 40 7.80 11.25 2.67
N TYR A 41 6.71 11.52 3.37
CA TYR A 41 5.36 11.19 2.94
C TYR A 41 4.85 12.20 1.93
N VAL A 42 4.46 11.74 0.74
CA VAL A 42 3.91 12.59 -0.32
C VAL A 42 2.38 12.43 -0.39
N ALA A 43 1.91 11.20 -0.50
CA ALA A 43 0.50 10.90 -0.64
C ALA A 43 0.22 9.44 -0.34
N GLY A 44 -1.02 9.11 -0.08
CA GLY A 44 -1.45 7.73 0.11
C GLY A 44 -2.95 7.63 0.21
N GLU A 45 -3.46 6.47 -0.19
CA GLU A 45 -4.88 6.16 -0.13
C GLU A 45 -5.08 4.68 0.17
N ALA A 46 -6.07 4.37 0.99
CA ALA A 46 -6.56 3.01 1.16
C ALA A 46 -7.74 2.81 0.24
N LEU A 47 -7.91 1.60 -0.28
CA LEU A 47 -8.95 1.29 -1.26
C LEU A 47 -10.03 0.43 -0.62
N MET A 48 -11.28 0.69 -1.01
CA MET A 48 -12.40 -0.18 -0.65
C MET A 48 -12.29 -1.49 -1.43
N PRO A 49 -12.82 -2.59 -0.88
CA PRO A 49 -12.85 -3.85 -1.63
C PRO A 49 -13.79 -3.77 -2.82
N GLY A 50 -13.56 -4.62 -3.81
CA GLY A 50 -14.39 -4.68 -5.01
C GLY A 50 -13.96 -3.69 -6.07
N GLY A 51 -14.82 -3.47 -7.05
CA GLY A 51 -14.56 -2.55 -8.15
C GLY A 51 -14.90 -3.16 -9.48
N LYS A 52 -14.34 -2.57 -10.53
CA LYS A 52 -14.55 -3.01 -11.90
C LYS A 52 -13.19 -3.16 -12.58
N THR A 53 -13.13 -4.11 -13.49
CA THR A 53 -11.94 -4.32 -14.33
C THR A 53 -12.35 -4.08 -15.79
N VAL A 54 -11.55 -3.32 -16.51
CA VAL A 54 -11.75 -3.09 -17.95
C VAL A 54 -10.55 -3.70 -18.66
N THR A 55 -10.80 -4.62 -19.58
CA THR A 55 -9.74 -5.28 -20.35
C THR A 55 -9.92 -5.01 -21.83
N GLY A 56 -8.79 -4.78 -22.52
CA GLY A 56 -8.79 -4.49 -23.94
C GLY A 56 -8.42 -5.68 -24.79
N PRO A 57 -8.47 -5.55 -26.13
CA PRO A 57 -8.73 -4.31 -26.85
C PRO A 57 -10.21 -3.91 -26.95
N LYS A 58 -11.13 -4.82 -26.62
CA LYS A 58 -12.59 -4.57 -26.77
C LYS A 58 -13.20 -3.81 -25.60
N LYS A 59 -12.39 -3.48 -24.58
CA LYS A 59 -12.84 -2.74 -23.39
C LYS A 59 -13.96 -3.46 -22.64
N VAL A 60 -13.77 -4.77 -22.45
CA VAL A 60 -14.73 -5.61 -21.73
C VAL A 60 -14.68 -5.24 -20.24
N VAL A 61 -15.85 -4.97 -19.66
CA VAL A 61 -15.98 -4.62 -18.25
C VAL A 61 -16.47 -5.83 -17.47
N THR A 62 -15.75 -6.15 -16.41
CA THR A 62 -16.14 -7.23 -15.49
C THR A 62 -16.05 -6.72 -14.06
N ASP A 63 -16.72 -7.42 -13.14
CA ASP A 63 -16.51 -7.16 -11.73
C ASP A 63 -15.11 -7.64 -11.38
N GLY A 64 -14.44 -6.92 -10.53
CA GLY A 64 -13.10 -7.29 -10.17
C GLY A 64 -12.55 -6.44 -9.04
N PRO A 65 -11.30 -6.69 -8.69
CA PRO A 65 -10.42 -7.75 -9.21
C PRO A 65 -10.81 -9.15 -8.71
N TYR A 66 -10.55 -10.17 -9.52
CA TYR A 66 -10.80 -11.57 -9.17
C TYR A 66 -9.56 -12.28 -8.61
N ALA A 67 -8.48 -11.56 -8.43
CA ALA A 67 -7.24 -12.13 -7.89
C ALA A 67 -7.44 -12.59 -6.45
N GLU A 68 -6.61 -13.52 -6.00
CA GLU A 68 -6.50 -13.89 -4.59
C GLU A 68 -6.31 -12.63 -3.75
N SER A 69 -6.85 -12.58 -2.52
CA SER A 69 -6.77 -11.38 -1.69
C SER A 69 -5.34 -10.88 -1.51
N LYS A 70 -4.37 -11.80 -1.44
CA LYS A 70 -2.94 -11.46 -1.33
C LYS A 70 -2.36 -10.79 -2.57
N GLU A 71 -3.07 -10.83 -3.70
CA GLU A 71 -2.64 -10.23 -4.96
C GLU A 71 -3.38 -8.93 -5.28
N VAL A 72 -4.37 -8.60 -4.45
CA VAL A 72 -5.19 -7.40 -4.65
C VAL A 72 -4.55 -6.22 -3.95
N VAL A 73 -4.38 -5.13 -4.68
CA VAL A 73 -3.84 -3.90 -4.10
C VAL A 73 -4.90 -3.28 -3.20
N GLY A 74 -4.59 -3.15 -1.91
CA GLY A 74 -5.48 -2.56 -0.93
C GLY A 74 -5.20 -1.09 -0.63
N GLY A 75 -4.13 -0.55 -1.19
CA GLY A 75 -3.76 0.85 -1.01
C GLY A 75 -2.37 1.13 -1.51
N PHE A 76 -1.96 2.38 -1.42
CA PHE A 76 -0.62 2.79 -1.84
C PHE A 76 -0.16 4.00 -1.03
N PHE A 77 1.17 4.15 -0.93
CA PHE A 77 1.82 5.39 -0.51
C PHE A 77 2.79 5.82 -1.59
N VAL A 78 2.94 7.12 -1.75
CA VAL A 78 4.06 7.71 -2.49
C VAL A 78 4.96 8.36 -1.46
N ILE A 79 6.24 7.98 -1.45
CA ILE A 79 7.21 8.46 -0.47
C ILE A 79 8.48 8.94 -1.18
N LEU A 80 9.31 9.63 -0.43
CA LEU A 80 10.61 10.12 -0.91
C LEU A 80 11.73 9.31 -0.25
N ALA A 81 12.68 8.87 -1.05
CA ALA A 81 13.89 8.21 -0.57
C ALA A 81 15.03 8.52 -1.52
N LYS A 82 16.26 8.35 -1.07
CA LYS A 82 17.43 8.64 -1.92
C LYS A 82 17.64 7.57 -2.98
N ASP A 83 17.27 6.33 -2.69
CA ASP A 83 17.42 5.19 -3.59
C ASP A 83 16.46 4.07 -3.20
N ILE A 84 16.42 3.00 -4.00
CA ILE A 84 15.51 1.87 -3.78
C ILE A 84 15.84 1.12 -2.47
N ASP A 85 17.10 1.08 -2.07
CA ASP A 85 17.49 0.40 -0.83
C ASP A 85 16.94 1.13 0.38
N GLU A 86 17.00 2.45 0.41
CA GLU A 86 16.40 3.25 1.47
C GLU A 86 14.89 3.10 1.49
N ALA A 87 14.24 3.16 0.30
CA ALA A 87 12.79 2.96 0.21
C ALA A 87 12.37 1.59 0.74
N THR A 88 13.13 0.54 0.39
CA THR A 88 12.87 -0.82 0.88
C THR A 88 13.01 -0.91 2.39
N LYS A 89 14.02 -0.25 2.95
CA LYS A 89 14.23 -0.21 4.39
C LYS A 89 13.04 0.44 5.10
N LEU A 90 12.52 1.54 4.53
CA LEU A 90 11.33 2.22 5.07
C LEU A 90 10.09 1.31 5.00
N ALA A 91 9.96 0.53 3.93
CA ALA A 91 8.83 -0.38 3.73
C ALA A 91 8.77 -1.47 4.81
N LYS A 92 9.89 -1.81 5.42
CA LYS A 92 9.94 -2.83 6.47
C LYS A 92 9.16 -2.44 7.73
N ASP A 93 8.84 -1.17 7.88
CA ASP A 93 8.06 -0.68 9.02
C ASP A 93 6.54 -0.82 8.83
N CYS A 94 6.10 -1.33 7.69
CA CYS A 94 4.67 -1.55 7.44
C CYS A 94 4.07 -2.49 8.49
N PRO A 95 2.90 -2.14 9.06
CA PRO A 95 2.29 -2.97 10.12
C PRO A 95 1.67 -4.29 9.64
N ASP A 96 1.51 -4.49 8.33
CA ASP A 96 0.71 -5.61 7.80
C ASP A 96 1.44 -6.96 7.71
N TYR A 97 2.72 -7.02 8.03
CA TYR A 97 3.45 -8.29 7.87
C TYR A 97 2.91 -9.40 8.75
N ASP A 98 2.41 -9.07 9.94
CA ASP A 98 1.78 -10.06 10.84
C ASP A 98 0.47 -10.60 10.28
N LEU A 99 -0.10 -9.94 9.28
CA LEU A 99 -1.32 -10.35 8.61
C LEU A 99 -1.03 -10.89 7.21
N ASN A 100 0.20 -11.35 6.97
CA ASN A 100 0.66 -11.84 5.67
C ASN A 100 0.58 -10.78 4.58
N GLY A 101 0.71 -9.51 4.94
CA GLY A 101 0.73 -8.42 3.98
C GLY A 101 2.03 -8.40 3.19
N ILE A 102 1.95 -7.82 2.02
CA ILE A 102 3.07 -7.68 1.09
C ILE A 102 3.18 -6.21 0.73
N VAL A 103 4.39 -5.68 0.72
CA VAL A 103 4.66 -4.33 0.23
C VAL A 103 5.54 -4.46 -1.01
N GLU A 104 5.03 -4.00 -2.14
CA GLU A 104 5.82 -3.91 -3.35
C GLU A 104 6.36 -2.49 -3.47
N VAL A 105 7.67 -2.38 -3.62
CA VAL A 105 8.36 -1.07 -3.69
C VAL A 105 8.73 -0.81 -5.13
N ARG A 106 8.21 0.27 -5.71
CA ARG A 106 8.41 0.62 -7.12
C ARG A 106 8.91 2.05 -7.25
N GLU A 107 9.92 2.24 -8.08
CA GLU A 107 10.37 3.60 -8.40
C GLU A 107 9.36 4.26 -9.34
N VAL A 108 9.03 5.53 -9.06
CA VAL A 108 8.08 6.28 -9.88
C VAL A 108 8.83 6.90 -11.05
N VAL A 109 8.29 6.72 -12.25
CA VAL A 109 8.89 7.27 -13.47
C VAL A 109 8.79 8.79 -13.45
N LYS A 110 9.88 9.43 -13.82
CA LYS A 110 9.90 10.89 -14.04
C LYS A 110 9.63 11.17 -15.51
N PHE A 111 8.63 11.99 -15.76
CA PHE A 111 8.23 12.35 -17.13
C PHE A 111 8.76 13.72 -17.57
N GLU A 112 9.82 14.15 -16.99
CA GLU A 112 10.42 15.44 -17.36
C GLU A 112 11.70 15.31 -18.13
#